data_8190293f952ea4744315c30babf1acd8
#
_entry.id   8190293f952ea4744315c30babf1acd8
#
_cell.length_a   1.000
_cell.length_b   1.000
_cell.length_c   1.000
_cell.angle_alpha   90.00
_cell.angle_beta   90.00
_cell.angle_gamma   90.00
#
_symmetry.space_group_name_H-M   'P 1'
#
loop_
_entity.id
_entity.type
_entity.pdbx_description
1 polymer ?
#
loop_
_entity_poly.entity_id
_entity_poly.type
_entity_poly.pdbx_seq_one_letter_code
_entity_poly.pdbx_strand_id
1 'polypeptide(L)'
;MIKTRLVGLLSHAKKYIVYTILWQWAALLSQVLAVFSIADLLEKVVYQNVTTAVIERTVIALILVVIIRFICERMGARSSYLACVDVKRILREKIYEKMLKLGASYNEQVSSSEVVQVSTEGVEQLETYFGKYLPQLFYSLIAPLTLFVILCRVSLKASVILLICVPLIPVSIVAVQKIAKKLLDKYWSIYTGLGDSFLENLQGLTTLKIYQADQQKADEMDMESQNFRRITMKVLTMQLNSTSVMDIVAYGGAAIGMAVAVSEFLKGNISISGALCIVLLASEFFLPLRLLGSFFHIAMNGMAASDKIFKILDLPEPQTGEKILPDGSLDISFKNVHFAYEEDREILKGINLYLPAGSFVSLVGESGCGKSTIAGIISAKNRGFTGEITIGGVPLSQVKETDLMRHVVLVRHNSYLFKGTVEENLRMAKPDATEAEMKEVLEKVNLLGFLQTQDGLQTKLLEKAGNLSGGQCQRLAIARALLRDSAVYIFDEAASNIDVESEELIMDVIHQLARTKTVLLISHRLANVVNSDQIYFLKDGEIKE
;
A
#
# COMPACT_ATOMS: atom_id res chain seq x y z
N MET A 1 13.49 -16.55 -3.58
CA MET A 1 14.01 -15.62 -4.60
C MET A 1 12.92 -15.11 -5.53
N ILE A 2 12.07 -15.94 -6.12
CA ILE A 2 10.94 -15.50 -6.96
C ILE A 2 9.65 -15.63 -6.16
N LYS A 3 8.89 -14.53 -5.95
CA LYS A 3 7.55 -14.56 -5.37
C LYS A 3 6.55 -14.93 -6.48
N THR A 4 6.32 -16.23 -6.66
CA THR A 4 5.46 -16.78 -7.73
C THR A 4 4.06 -16.19 -7.74
N ARG A 5 3.49 -15.95 -6.56
CA ARG A 5 2.19 -15.32 -6.39
C ARG A 5 2.16 -13.88 -6.93
N LEU A 6 3.22 -13.09 -6.65
CA LEU A 6 3.35 -11.73 -7.14
C LEU A 6 3.48 -11.68 -8.66
N VAL A 7 4.31 -12.58 -9.22
CA VAL A 7 4.48 -12.71 -10.68
C VAL A 7 3.20 -13.23 -11.36
N GLY A 8 2.41 -14.07 -10.66
CA GLY A 8 1.11 -14.56 -11.14
C GLY A 8 0.08 -13.45 -11.31
N LEU A 9 -0.02 -12.53 -10.34
CA LEU A 9 -0.94 -11.39 -10.36
C LEU A 9 -0.66 -10.39 -11.50
N LEU A 10 0.57 -10.35 -12.01
CA LEU A 10 1.07 -9.32 -12.92
C LEU A 10 1.30 -9.88 -14.33
N SER A 11 0.31 -10.58 -14.87
CA SER A 11 0.41 -11.23 -16.20
C SER A 11 0.81 -10.26 -17.33
N HIS A 12 0.33 -9.01 -17.30
CA HIS A 12 0.68 -7.98 -18.29
C HIS A 12 2.13 -7.50 -18.16
N ALA A 13 2.68 -7.38 -16.96
CA ALA A 13 4.07 -6.94 -16.75
C ALA A 13 5.10 -7.96 -17.25
N LYS A 14 4.75 -9.25 -17.33
CA LYS A 14 5.65 -10.33 -17.81
C LYS A 14 6.23 -10.06 -19.20
N LYS A 15 5.43 -9.55 -20.13
CA LYS A 15 5.89 -9.22 -21.49
C LYS A 15 7.01 -8.18 -21.49
N TYR A 16 6.91 -7.17 -20.64
CA TYR A 16 7.93 -6.12 -20.55
C TYR A 16 9.22 -6.62 -19.89
N ILE A 17 9.12 -7.53 -18.93
CA ILE A 17 10.28 -8.21 -18.34
C ILE A 17 11.01 -9.02 -19.42
N VAL A 18 10.28 -9.81 -20.20
CA VAL A 18 10.86 -10.58 -21.32
C VAL A 18 11.51 -9.65 -22.35
N TYR A 19 10.86 -8.54 -22.72
CA TYR A 19 11.46 -7.56 -23.64
C TYR A 19 12.74 -6.95 -23.06
N THR A 20 12.78 -6.63 -21.78
CA THR A 20 13.99 -6.11 -21.13
C THR A 20 15.13 -7.13 -21.23
N ILE A 21 14.86 -8.41 -20.95
CA ILE A 21 15.85 -9.50 -21.06
C ILE A 21 16.35 -9.64 -22.52
N LEU A 22 15.44 -9.62 -23.49
CA LEU A 22 15.79 -9.73 -24.92
C LEU A 22 16.66 -8.56 -25.37
N TRP A 23 16.36 -7.33 -24.96
CA TRP A 23 17.17 -6.16 -25.29
C TRP A 23 18.55 -6.21 -24.63
N GLN A 24 18.66 -6.65 -23.38
CA GLN A 24 19.96 -6.87 -22.72
C GLN A 24 20.78 -7.95 -23.43
N TRP A 25 20.13 -9.05 -23.83
CA TRP A 25 20.78 -10.13 -24.56
C TRP A 25 21.24 -9.69 -25.96
N ALA A 26 20.44 -8.93 -26.70
CA ALA A 26 20.83 -8.36 -27.99
C ALA A 26 22.01 -7.36 -27.83
N ALA A 27 22.05 -6.57 -26.77
CA ALA A 27 23.18 -5.71 -26.44
C ALA A 27 24.46 -6.52 -26.18
N LEU A 28 24.38 -7.64 -25.47
CA LEU A 28 25.50 -8.55 -25.26
C LEU A 28 26.04 -9.12 -26.59
N LEU A 29 25.14 -9.60 -27.44
CA LEU A 29 25.55 -10.13 -28.77
C LEU A 29 26.24 -9.06 -29.63
N SER A 30 25.75 -7.84 -29.60
CA SER A 30 26.38 -6.72 -30.30
C SER A 30 27.77 -6.41 -29.74
N GLN A 31 27.96 -6.50 -28.42
CA GLN A 31 29.28 -6.33 -27.79
C GLN A 31 30.24 -7.44 -28.18
N VAL A 32 29.77 -8.68 -28.19
CA VAL A 32 30.58 -9.81 -28.67
C VAL A 32 31.06 -9.57 -30.09
N LEU A 33 30.17 -9.12 -30.99
CA LEU A 33 30.54 -8.79 -32.38
C LEU A 33 31.64 -7.70 -32.46
N ALA A 34 31.52 -6.65 -31.63
CA ALA A 34 32.55 -5.60 -31.55
C ALA A 34 33.90 -6.16 -31.12
N VAL A 35 33.92 -7.00 -30.07
CA VAL A 35 35.14 -7.60 -29.54
C VAL A 35 35.82 -8.50 -30.59
N PHE A 36 35.05 -9.35 -31.26
CA PHE A 36 35.60 -10.19 -32.35
C PHE A 36 36.14 -9.36 -33.52
N SER A 37 35.47 -8.26 -33.89
CA SER A 37 35.92 -7.37 -34.97
C SER A 37 37.23 -6.64 -34.61
N ILE A 38 37.35 -6.20 -33.33
CA ILE A 38 38.58 -5.55 -32.85
C ILE A 38 39.73 -6.58 -32.77
N ALA A 39 39.47 -7.77 -32.25
CA ALA A 39 40.46 -8.83 -32.11
C ALA A 39 41.00 -9.31 -33.47
N ASP A 40 40.14 -9.44 -34.49
CA ASP A 40 40.51 -9.78 -35.85
C ASP A 40 41.38 -8.68 -36.49
N LEU A 41 41.02 -7.40 -36.29
CA LEU A 41 41.82 -6.27 -36.75
C LEU A 41 43.21 -6.28 -36.11
N LEU A 42 43.30 -6.46 -34.78
CA LEU A 42 44.57 -6.49 -34.04
C LEU A 42 45.46 -7.66 -34.49
N GLU A 43 44.88 -8.83 -34.70
CA GLU A 43 45.62 -9.99 -35.26
C GLU A 43 46.23 -9.67 -36.63
N LYS A 44 45.46 -9.06 -37.53
CA LYS A 44 45.95 -8.64 -38.87
C LYS A 44 47.02 -7.55 -38.79
N VAL A 45 46.94 -6.63 -37.83
CA VAL A 45 47.99 -5.62 -37.58
C VAL A 45 49.29 -6.30 -37.16
N VAL A 46 49.23 -7.27 -36.25
CA VAL A 46 50.43 -7.98 -35.75
C VAL A 46 51.11 -8.78 -36.89
N TYR A 47 50.31 -9.42 -37.77
CA TYR A 47 50.86 -10.18 -38.89
C TYR A 47 51.11 -9.32 -40.17
N GLN A 48 51.04 -7.99 -40.07
CA GLN A 48 51.24 -7.03 -41.17
C GLN A 48 50.34 -7.23 -42.39
N ASN A 49 49.20 -7.87 -42.22
CA ASN A 49 48.22 -8.17 -43.28
C ASN A 49 47.05 -7.19 -43.31
N VAL A 50 47.28 -5.91 -42.95
CA VAL A 50 46.23 -4.90 -42.89
C VAL A 50 46.01 -4.29 -44.26
N THR A 51 44.75 -4.40 -44.74
CA THR A 51 44.29 -3.69 -45.93
C THR A 51 43.28 -2.61 -45.54
N THR A 52 43.18 -1.55 -46.35
CA THR A 52 42.21 -0.47 -46.16
C THR A 52 40.78 -1.02 -45.99
N ALA A 53 40.43 -2.04 -46.77
CA ALA A 53 39.13 -2.71 -46.71
C ALA A 53 38.85 -3.38 -45.34
N VAL A 54 39.88 -3.90 -44.66
CA VAL A 54 39.72 -4.48 -43.29
C VAL A 54 39.43 -3.39 -42.28
N ILE A 55 40.13 -2.25 -42.36
CA ILE A 55 39.89 -1.11 -41.48
C ILE A 55 38.49 -0.56 -41.69
N GLU A 56 38.08 -0.31 -42.93
CA GLU A 56 36.75 0.18 -43.27
C GLU A 56 35.65 -0.74 -42.72
N ARG A 57 35.77 -2.06 -42.97
CA ARG A 57 34.82 -3.05 -42.43
C ARG A 57 34.74 -3.02 -40.91
N THR A 58 35.85 -2.94 -40.21
CA THR A 58 35.87 -2.89 -38.75
C THR A 58 35.23 -1.60 -38.24
N VAL A 59 35.53 -0.45 -38.84
CA VAL A 59 34.93 0.84 -38.48
C VAL A 59 33.42 0.81 -38.70
N ILE A 60 32.95 0.30 -39.84
CA ILE A 60 31.52 0.16 -40.11
C ILE A 60 30.84 -0.75 -39.07
N ALA A 61 31.48 -1.91 -38.77
CA ALA A 61 30.95 -2.83 -37.74
C ALA A 61 30.85 -2.17 -36.37
N LEU A 62 31.85 -1.42 -35.94
CA LEU A 62 31.86 -0.71 -34.66
C LEU A 62 30.79 0.39 -34.60
N ILE A 63 30.61 1.18 -35.66
CA ILE A 63 29.55 2.17 -35.75
C ILE A 63 28.18 1.49 -35.64
N LEU A 64 27.98 0.40 -36.38
CA LEU A 64 26.73 -0.37 -36.33
C LEU A 64 26.45 -0.90 -34.91
N VAL A 65 27.47 -1.45 -34.22
CA VAL A 65 27.36 -1.94 -32.85
C VAL A 65 26.97 -0.83 -31.88
N VAL A 66 27.57 0.35 -32.02
CA VAL A 66 27.23 1.50 -31.17
C VAL A 66 25.76 1.89 -31.35
N ILE A 67 25.28 1.93 -32.59
CA ILE A 67 23.89 2.26 -32.91
C ILE A 67 22.94 1.18 -32.33
N ILE A 68 23.23 -0.11 -32.58
CA ILE A 68 22.42 -1.22 -32.06
C ILE A 68 22.37 -1.17 -30.52
N ARG A 69 23.52 -0.99 -29.89
CA ARG A 69 23.61 -0.92 -28.42
C ARG A 69 22.80 0.24 -27.85
N PHE A 70 22.91 1.41 -28.45
CA PHE A 70 22.10 2.57 -28.05
C PHE A 70 20.60 2.28 -28.13
N ILE A 71 20.14 1.64 -29.23
CA ILE A 71 18.73 1.24 -29.40
C ILE A 71 18.35 0.22 -28.33
N CYS A 72 19.17 -0.81 -28.12
CA CYS A 72 18.91 -1.86 -27.12
C CYS A 72 18.81 -1.29 -25.69
N GLU A 73 19.72 -0.42 -25.30
CA GLU A 73 19.71 0.21 -23.98
C GLU A 73 18.46 1.10 -23.78
N ARG A 74 18.12 1.91 -24.78
CA ARG A 74 16.93 2.77 -24.73
C ARG A 74 15.63 1.96 -24.69
N MET A 75 15.51 0.92 -25.51
CA MET A 75 14.33 0.06 -25.55
C MET A 75 14.23 -0.82 -24.31
N GLY A 76 15.36 -1.30 -23.78
CA GLY A 76 15.43 -2.02 -22.51
C GLY A 76 14.98 -1.14 -21.32
N ALA A 77 15.48 0.09 -21.24
CA ALA A 77 15.07 1.05 -20.22
C ALA A 77 13.57 1.39 -20.32
N ARG A 78 13.05 1.59 -21.54
CA ARG A 78 11.61 1.82 -21.75
C ARG A 78 10.77 0.63 -21.33
N SER A 79 11.19 -0.59 -21.65
CA SER A 79 10.48 -1.81 -21.26
C SER A 79 10.48 -1.99 -19.74
N SER A 80 11.61 -1.76 -19.08
CA SER A 80 11.72 -1.77 -17.62
C SER A 80 10.78 -0.74 -16.97
N TYR A 81 10.76 0.49 -17.47
CA TYR A 81 9.86 1.54 -16.99
C TYR A 81 8.38 1.14 -17.12
N LEU A 82 7.97 0.61 -18.29
CA LEU A 82 6.59 0.16 -18.51
C LEU A 82 6.20 -0.99 -17.57
N ALA A 83 7.13 -1.92 -17.29
CA ALA A 83 6.90 -2.96 -16.29
C ALA A 83 6.62 -2.37 -14.90
N CYS A 84 7.39 -1.36 -14.48
CA CYS A 84 7.21 -0.69 -13.19
C CYS A 84 5.87 0.04 -13.09
N VAL A 85 5.49 0.79 -14.13
CA VAL A 85 4.22 1.53 -14.17
C VAL A 85 3.02 0.59 -14.07
N ASP A 86 3.01 -0.49 -14.85
CA ASP A 86 1.92 -1.48 -14.83
C ASP A 86 1.79 -2.14 -13.45
N VAL A 87 2.92 -2.53 -12.85
CA VAL A 87 2.93 -3.15 -11.51
C VAL A 87 2.35 -2.22 -10.46
N LYS A 88 2.81 -0.97 -10.41
CA LYS A 88 2.33 0.04 -9.46
C LYS A 88 0.83 0.29 -9.61
N ARG A 89 0.36 0.44 -10.84
CA ARG A 89 -1.06 0.67 -11.13
C ARG A 89 -1.91 -0.49 -10.65
N ILE A 90 -1.59 -1.72 -11.07
CA ILE A 90 -2.37 -2.93 -10.75
C ILE A 90 -2.42 -3.18 -9.24
N LEU A 91 -1.31 -2.99 -8.53
CA LEU A 91 -1.28 -3.23 -7.09
C LEU A 91 -2.08 -2.18 -6.32
N ARG A 92 -1.95 -0.89 -6.67
CA ARG A 92 -2.75 0.18 -6.04
C ARG A 92 -4.23 -0.01 -6.30
N GLU A 93 -4.61 -0.38 -7.52
CA GLU A 93 -5.98 -0.69 -7.90
C GLU A 93 -6.54 -1.86 -7.06
N LYS A 94 -5.78 -2.95 -6.95
CA LYS A 94 -6.19 -4.11 -6.13
C LYS A 94 -6.30 -3.81 -4.63
N ILE A 95 -5.38 -3.02 -4.08
CA ILE A 95 -5.46 -2.59 -2.68
C ILE A 95 -6.71 -1.73 -2.49
N TYR A 96 -6.96 -0.78 -3.40
CA TYR A 96 -8.13 0.08 -3.34
C TYR A 96 -9.45 -0.71 -3.47
N GLU A 97 -9.54 -1.62 -4.46
CA GLU A 97 -10.68 -2.54 -4.60
C GLU A 97 -10.90 -3.37 -3.33
N LYS A 98 -9.79 -3.85 -2.71
CA LYS A 98 -9.89 -4.61 -1.46
C LYS A 98 -10.44 -3.76 -0.32
N MET A 99 -10.01 -2.50 -0.20
CA MET A 99 -10.56 -1.58 0.80
C MET A 99 -12.05 -1.33 0.58
N LEU A 100 -12.48 -1.14 -0.66
CA LEU A 100 -13.90 -1.00 -0.98
C LEU A 100 -14.72 -2.24 -0.60
N LYS A 101 -14.18 -3.44 -0.82
CA LYS A 101 -14.83 -4.71 -0.44
C LYS A 101 -14.88 -4.95 1.07
N LEU A 102 -13.86 -4.51 1.80
CA LEU A 102 -13.85 -4.56 3.26
C LEU A 102 -14.86 -3.58 3.87
N GLY A 103 -15.23 -2.53 3.14
CA GLY A 103 -16.24 -1.56 3.55
C GLY A 103 -15.88 -0.81 4.83
N ALA A 104 -16.88 -0.43 5.62
CA ALA A 104 -16.72 0.37 6.84
C ALA A 104 -15.98 -0.37 7.98
N SER A 105 -15.93 -1.70 7.95
CA SER A 105 -15.30 -2.54 8.96
C SER A 105 -13.80 -2.76 8.77
N TYR A 106 -13.18 -2.18 7.72
CA TYR A 106 -11.76 -2.41 7.42
C TYR A 106 -10.84 -2.04 8.59
N ASN A 107 -11.19 -1.01 9.38
CA ASN A 107 -10.39 -0.56 10.54
C ASN A 107 -10.27 -1.60 11.66
N GLU A 108 -11.15 -2.61 11.72
CA GLU A 108 -11.05 -3.72 12.67
C GLU A 108 -9.91 -4.70 12.29
N GLN A 109 -9.52 -4.73 11.01
CA GLN A 109 -8.56 -5.69 10.47
C GLN A 109 -7.21 -5.06 10.14
N VAL A 110 -7.19 -3.78 9.72
CA VAL A 110 -5.98 -3.06 9.30
C VAL A 110 -6.11 -1.57 9.58
N SER A 111 -5.05 -0.93 10.06
CA SER A 111 -5.07 0.51 10.28
C SER A 111 -4.99 1.30 8.97
N SER A 112 -5.66 2.48 8.93
CA SER A 112 -5.60 3.38 7.77
C SER A 112 -4.17 3.80 7.44
N SER A 113 -3.33 4.01 8.44
CA SER A 113 -1.91 4.36 8.27
C SER A 113 -1.13 3.24 7.59
N GLU A 114 -1.35 1.98 7.97
CA GLU A 114 -0.72 0.81 7.34
C GLU A 114 -1.14 0.69 5.87
N VAL A 115 -2.43 0.87 5.55
CA VAL A 115 -2.93 0.85 4.17
C VAL A 115 -2.29 1.94 3.32
N VAL A 116 -2.22 3.17 3.82
CA VAL A 116 -1.59 4.30 3.12
C VAL A 116 -0.11 4.03 2.92
N GLN A 117 0.63 3.61 3.96
CA GLN A 117 2.04 3.30 3.87
C GLN A 117 2.33 2.18 2.87
N VAL A 118 1.54 1.10 2.89
CA VAL A 118 1.71 -0.03 1.95
C VAL A 118 1.38 0.39 0.52
N SER A 119 0.32 1.19 0.31
CA SER A 119 -0.10 1.66 -1.03
C SER A 119 0.87 2.66 -1.66
N THR A 120 1.55 3.46 -0.85
CA THR A 120 2.55 4.45 -1.29
C THR A 120 3.94 3.83 -1.31
N GLU A 121 4.60 3.75 -0.16
CA GLU A 121 5.99 3.31 -0.03
C GLU A 121 6.17 1.82 -0.35
N GLY A 122 5.27 0.96 0.15
CA GLY A 122 5.33 -0.49 -0.11
C GLY A 122 5.29 -0.83 -1.59
N VAL A 123 4.41 -0.20 -2.36
CA VAL A 123 4.30 -0.39 -3.81
C VAL A 123 5.52 0.18 -4.55
N GLU A 124 6.10 1.33 -4.09
CA GLU A 124 7.32 1.89 -4.68
C GLU A 124 8.53 0.95 -4.54
N GLN A 125 8.66 0.24 -3.41
CA GLN A 125 9.74 -0.74 -3.22
C GLN A 125 9.74 -1.88 -4.26
N LEU A 126 8.60 -2.15 -4.88
CA LEU A 126 8.49 -3.17 -5.93
C LEU A 126 9.01 -2.70 -7.29
N GLU A 127 9.24 -1.41 -7.50
CA GLU A 127 9.83 -0.88 -8.74
C GLU A 127 11.17 -1.53 -9.03
N THR A 128 12.08 -1.53 -8.06
CA THR A 128 13.40 -2.14 -8.24
C THR A 128 13.33 -3.66 -8.42
N TYR A 129 12.38 -4.30 -7.75
CA TYR A 129 12.19 -5.75 -7.90
C TYR A 129 11.79 -6.13 -9.34
N PHE A 130 10.81 -5.45 -9.93
CA PHE A 130 10.30 -5.76 -11.28
C PHE A 130 11.14 -5.13 -12.39
N GLY A 131 11.59 -3.90 -12.20
CA GLY A 131 12.29 -3.15 -13.23
C GLY A 131 13.76 -3.56 -13.39
N LYS A 132 14.41 -3.97 -12.30
CA LYS A 132 15.85 -4.26 -12.31
C LYS A 132 16.18 -5.69 -11.91
N TYR A 133 15.73 -6.13 -10.71
CA TYR A 133 16.16 -7.41 -10.16
C TYR A 133 15.65 -8.61 -10.97
N LEU A 134 14.38 -8.67 -11.29
CA LEU A 134 13.79 -9.82 -11.97
C LEU A 134 14.31 -10.00 -13.41
N PRO A 135 14.39 -8.95 -14.26
CA PRO A 135 15.05 -9.06 -15.54
C PRO A 135 16.52 -9.49 -15.43
N GLN A 136 17.26 -8.89 -14.47
CA GLN A 136 18.67 -9.22 -14.25
C GLN A 136 18.88 -10.66 -13.81
N LEU A 137 17.96 -11.22 -13.02
CA LEU A 137 18.02 -12.62 -12.59
C LEU A 137 18.03 -13.58 -13.78
N PHE A 138 17.13 -13.38 -14.73
CA PHE A 138 17.07 -14.22 -15.92
C PHE A 138 18.23 -13.93 -16.88
N TYR A 139 18.59 -12.67 -17.08
CA TYR A 139 19.72 -12.28 -17.91
C TYR A 139 21.04 -12.85 -17.38
N SER A 140 21.24 -12.85 -16.06
CA SER A 140 22.46 -13.38 -15.43
C SER A 140 22.63 -14.90 -15.59
N LEU A 141 21.56 -15.62 -15.93
CA LEU A 141 21.64 -17.04 -16.29
C LEU A 141 21.94 -17.25 -17.76
N ILE A 142 21.33 -16.43 -18.63
CA ILE A 142 21.43 -16.56 -20.08
C ILE A 142 22.79 -16.06 -20.59
N ALA A 143 23.31 -14.95 -20.07
CA ALA A 143 24.53 -14.31 -20.56
C ALA A 143 25.78 -15.22 -20.46
N PRO A 144 26.12 -15.84 -19.30
CA PRO A 144 27.28 -16.74 -19.24
C PRO A 144 27.16 -17.96 -20.13
N LEU A 145 25.94 -18.51 -20.26
CA LEU A 145 25.70 -19.66 -21.16
C LEU A 145 25.91 -19.28 -22.63
N THR A 146 25.43 -18.10 -23.03
CA THR A 146 25.63 -17.58 -24.39
C THR A 146 27.12 -17.38 -24.69
N LEU A 147 27.85 -16.74 -23.77
CA LEU A 147 29.29 -16.53 -23.90
C LEU A 147 30.05 -17.87 -23.94
N PHE A 148 29.66 -18.83 -23.11
CA PHE A 148 30.25 -20.17 -23.15
C PHE A 148 30.09 -20.82 -24.54
N VAL A 149 28.87 -20.82 -25.09
CA VAL A 149 28.60 -21.41 -26.43
C VAL A 149 29.43 -20.73 -27.53
N ILE A 150 29.67 -19.43 -27.44
CA ILE A 150 30.46 -18.69 -28.39
C ILE A 150 31.96 -18.97 -28.21
N LEU A 151 32.46 -18.83 -26.98
CA LEU A 151 33.90 -18.92 -26.68
C LEU A 151 34.44 -20.36 -26.61
N CYS A 152 33.59 -21.37 -26.41
CA CYS A 152 34.03 -22.77 -26.44
C CYS A 152 34.58 -23.19 -27.83
N ARG A 153 34.17 -22.49 -28.89
CA ARG A 153 34.75 -22.67 -30.24
C ARG A 153 36.14 -22.07 -30.40
N VAL A 154 36.50 -21.13 -29.54
CA VAL A 154 37.83 -20.49 -29.48
C VAL A 154 38.76 -21.27 -28.57
N SER A 155 38.35 -21.52 -27.33
CA SER A 155 39.09 -22.36 -26.37
C SER A 155 38.12 -23.02 -25.38
N LEU A 156 37.96 -24.34 -25.51
CA LEU A 156 37.10 -25.09 -24.61
C LEU A 156 37.60 -25.03 -23.14
N LYS A 157 38.92 -25.09 -22.91
CA LYS A 157 39.50 -25.11 -21.57
C LYS A 157 39.24 -23.76 -20.85
N ALA A 158 39.55 -22.64 -21.48
CA ALA A 158 39.32 -21.33 -20.87
C ALA A 158 37.82 -21.08 -20.62
N SER A 159 36.95 -21.44 -21.54
CA SER A 159 35.50 -21.26 -21.43
C SER A 159 34.88 -22.11 -20.30
N VAL A 160 35.33 -23.38 -20.14
CA VAL A 160 34.89 -24.25 -19.06
C VAL A 160 35.30 -23.69 -17.70
N ILE A 161 36.54 -23.22 -17.57
CA ILE A 161 37.02 -22.62 -16.29
C ILE A 161 36.23 -21.38 -15.94
N LEU A 162 35.99 -20.47 -16.91
CA LEU A 162 35.14 -19.29 -16.70
C LEU A 162 33.74 -19.72 -16.23
N LEU A 163 33.13 -20.70 -16.91
CA LEU A 163 31.77 -21.15 -16.55
C LEU A 163 31.71 -21.82 -15.15
N ILE A 164 32.73 -22.58 -14.74
CA ILE A 164 32.80 -23.21 -13.41
C ILE A 164 32.93 -22.16 -12.30
N CYS A 165 33.59 -21.03 -12.57
CA CYS A 165 33.72 -19.94 -11.59
C CYS A 165 32.42 -19.12 -11.42
N VAL A 166 31.51 -19.13 -12.41
CA VAL A 166 30.24 -18.37 -12.38
C VAL A 166 29.37 -18.71 -11.15
N PRO A 167 29.11 -19.97 -10.76
CA PRO A 167 28.30 -20.32 -9.61
C PRO A 167 28.85 -19.86 -8.25
N LEU A 168 30.12 -19.50 -8.15
CA LEU A 168 30.71 -19.00 -6.90
C LEU A 168 30.08 -17.69 -6.44
N ILE A 169 29.60 -16.84 -7.37
CA ILE A 169 28.90 -15.58 -7.04
C ILE A 169 27.56 -15.86 -6.33
N PRO A 170 26.61 -16.64 -6.88
CA PRO A 170 25.39 -17.01 -6.17
C PRO A 170 25.65 -17.67 -4.81
N VAL A 171 26.67 -18.51 -4.70
CA VAL A 171 27.04 -19.14 -3.44
C VAL A 171 27.47 -18.08 -2.41
N SER A 172 28.30 -17.12 -2.79
CA SER A 172 28.71 -16.02 -1.92
C SER A 172 27.54 -15.15 -1.48
N ILE A 173 26.58 -14.87 -2.38
CA ILE A 173 25.35 -14.11 -2.06
C ILE A 173 24.53 -14.86 -1.00
N VAL A 174 24.30 -16.17 -1.18
CA VAL A 174 23.52 -16.99 -0.23
C VAL A 174 24.22 -17.07 1.14
N ALA A 175 25.53 -17.19 1.17
CA ALA A 175 26.30 -17.21 2.42
C ALA A 175 26.12 -15.93 3.25
N VAL A 176 26.15 -14.77 2.61
CA VAL A 176 25.94 -13.47 3.26
C VAL A 176 24.48 -13.25 3.66
N GLN A 177 23.53 -13.80 2.91
CA GLN A 177 22.07 -13.56 3.11
C GLN A 177 21.58 -13.93 4.51
N LYS A 178 22.08 -15.03 5.09
CA LYS A 178 21.68 -15.48 6.44
C LYS A 178 22.05 -14.45 7.52
N ILE A 179 23.23 -13.84 7.40
CA ILE A 179 23.71 -12.80 8.34
C ILE A 179 22.95 -11.50 8.09
N ALA A 180 22.75 -11.15 6.82
CA ALA A 180 22.05 -9.94 6.39
C ALA A 180 20.62 -9.87 6.94
N LYS A 181 19.86 -10.96 6.88
CA LYS A 181 18.45 -10.98 7.31
C LYS A 181 18.29 -10.53 8.76
N LYS A 182 19.04 -11.15 9.69
CA LYS A 182 18.95 -10.81 11.13
C LYS A 182 19.31 -9.34 11.42
N LEU A 183 20.29 -8.81 10.68
CA LEU A 183 20.72 -7.43 10.84
C LEU A 183 19.70 -6.44 10.28
N LEU A 184 19.07 -6.77 9.14
CA LEU A 184 18.02 -5.97 8.54
C LEU A 184 16.74 -5.96 9.38
N ASP A 185 16.33 -7.10 9.95
CA ASP A 185 15.18 -7.16 10.86
C ASP A 185 15.37 -6.22 12.06
N LYS A 186 16.59 -6.21 12.64
CA LYS A 186 16.94 -5.29 13.72
C LYS A 186 16.96 -3.83 13.27
N TYR A 187 17.46 -3.54 12.08
CA TYR A 187 17.47 -2.20 11.48
C TYR A 187 16.04 -1.67 11.34
N TRP A 188 15.13 -2.46 10.75
CA TRP A 188 13.74 -2.05 10.55
C TRP A 188 12.99 -1.83 11.87
N SER A 189 13.23 -2.66 12.88
CA SER A 189 12.64 -2.46 14.21
C SER A 189 13.06 -1.14 14.84
N ILE A 190 14.36 -0.80 14.78
CA ILE A 190 14.89 0.47 15.33
C ILE A 190 14.41 1.66 14.50
N TYR A 191 14.35 1.54 13.17
CA TYR A 191 13.86 2.59 12.28
C TYR A 191 12.39 2.94 12.54
N THR A 192 11.53 1.92 12.68
CA THR A 192 10.11 2.13 12.98
C THR A 192 9.94 2.76 14.36
N GLY A 193 10.63 2.25 15.39
CA GLY A 193 10.57 2.82 16.73
C GLY A 193 10.99 4.29 16.79
N LEU A 194 12.06 4.66 16.10
CA LEU A 194 12.48 6.06 16.00
C LEU A 194 11.43 6.95 15.31
N GLY A 195 10.80 6.44 14.26
CA GLY A 195 9.71 7.15 13.56
C GLY A 195 8.48 7.36 14.46
N ASP A 196 8.11 6.35 15.22
CA ASP A 196 6.99 6.41 16.17
C ASP A 196 7.28 7.42 17.30
N SER A 197 8.48 7.36 17.90
CA SER A 197 8.92 8.34 18.91
C SER A 197 8.94 9.78 18.38
N PHE A 198 9.39 9.97 17.15
CA PHE A 198 9.38 11.30 16.51
C PHE A 198 7.97 11.83 16.32
N LEU A 199 7.06 11.01 15.82
CA LEU A 199 5.66 11.38 15.60
C LEU A 199 4.94 11.69 16.92
N GLU A 200 5.16 10.87 17.96
CA GLU A 200 4.62 11.08 19.29
C GLU A 200 5.08 12.41 19.88
N ASN A 201 6.39 12.70 19.83
CA ASN A 201 6.96 13.95 20.32
C ASN A 201 6.43 15.16 19.55
N LEU A 202 6.22 15.04 18.23
CA LEU A 202 5.67 16.11 17.41
C LEU A 202 4.20 16.37 17.74
N GLN A 203 3.40 15.32 17.90
CA GLN A 203 1.98 15.41 18.29
C GLN A 203 1.83 15.96 19.71
N GLY A 204 2.72 15.57 20.62
CA GLY A 204 2.76 16.01 22.00
C GLY A 204 3.51 17.32 22.25
N LEU A 205 4.01 18.02 21.21
CA LEU A 205 4.92 19.15 21.35
C LEU A 205 4.40 20.26 22.29
N THR A 206 3.11 20.60 22.19
CA THR A 206 2.47 21.59 23.08
C THR A 206 2.54 21.14 24.53
N THR A 207 2.25 19.87 24.82
CA THR A 207 2.34 19.30 26.17
C THR A 207 3.77 19.33 26.68
N LEU A 208 4.75 18.93 25.86
CA LEU A 208 6.17 18.97 26.22
C LEU A 208 6.62 20.39 26.58
N LYS A 209 6.17 21.40 25.83
CA LYS A 209 6.48 22.81 26.12
C LYS A 209 5.84 23.29 27.41
N ILE A 210 4.56 22.95 27.67
CA ILE A 210 3.86 23.33 28.90
C ILE A 210 4.58 22.77 30.14
N TYR A 211 5.01 21.51 30.07
CA TYR A 211 5.70 20.84 31.19
C TYR A 211 7.21 21.01 31.20
N GLN A 212 7.78 21.79 30.27
CA GLN A 212 9.24 22.01 30.12
C GLN A 212 10.04 20.71 29.99
N ALA A 213 9.44 19.68 29.39
CA ALA A 213 10.03 18.35 29.18
C ALA A 213 10.65 18.18 27.78
N ASP A 214 10.65 19.23 26.95
CA ASP A 214 11.14 19.21 25.57
C ASP A 214 12.62 18.90 25.48
N GLN A 215 13.48 19.43 26.40
CA GLN A 215 14.90 19.13 26.39
C GLN A 215 15.16 17.66 26.75
N GLN A 216 14.50 17.12 27.75
CA GLN A 216 14.63 15.71 28.12
C GLN A 216 14.26 14.80 26.93
N LYS A 217 13.15 15.11 26.25
CA LYS A 217 12.72 14.34 25.07
C LYS A 217 13.65 14.50 23.87
N ALA A 218 14.27 15.66 23.70
CA ALA A 218 15.32 15.86 22.69
C ALA A 218 16.55 14.99 22.97
N ASP A 219 16.98 14.88 24.22
CA ASP A 219 18.11 14.05 24.62
C ASP A 219 17.82 12.54 24.44
N GLU A 220 16.59 12.09 24.79
CA GLU A 220 16.12 10.72 24.52
C GLU A 220 16.16 10.43 23.01
N MET A 221 15.65 11.36 22.19
CA MET A 221 15.64 11.25 20.73
C MET A 221 17.04 11.21 20.13
N ASP A 222 18.00 11.97 20.68
CA ASP A 222 19.38 11.90 20.24
C ASP A 222 19.99 10.52 20.53
N MET A 223 19.74 9.93 21.68
CA MET A 223 20.18 8.57 22.01
C MET A 223 19.59 7.52 21.03
N GLU A 224 18.32 7.61 20.72
CA GLU A 224 17.67 6.73 19.73
C GLU A 224 18.27 6.91 18.33
N SER A 225 18.49 8.17 17.91
CA SER A 225 19.14 8.52 16.64
C SER A 225 20.56 7.98 16.55
N GLN A 226 21.34 8.05 17.63
CA GLN A 226 22.68 7.47 17.70
C GLN A 226 22.64 5.93 17.61
N ASN A 227 21.65 5.30 18.23
CA ASN A 227 21.46 3.86 18.12
C ASN A 227 21.08 3.46 16.67
N PHE A 228 20.18 4.22 16.04
CA PHE A 228 19.82 4.04 14.63
C PHE A 228 21.05 4.23 13.72
N ARG A 229 21.84 5.26 13.94
CA ARG A 229 23.09 5.48 13.20
C ARG A 229 24.03 4.27 13.30
N ARG A 230 24.22 3.72 14.52
CA ARG A 230 25.10 2.57 14.73
C ARG A 230 24.64 1.32 13.97
N ILE A 231 23.33 1.04 13.97
CA ILE A 231 22.81 -0.12 13.25
C ILE A 231 22.88 0.10 11.73
N THR A 232 22.59 1.33 11.27
CA THR A 232 22.71 1.72 9.85
C THR A 232 24.13 1.50 9.34
N MET A 233 25.13 1.95 10.10
CA MET A 233 26.54 1.73 9.74
C MET A 233 26.92 0.25 9.69
N LYS A 234 26.38 -0.58 10.58
CA LYS A 234 26.57 -2.04 10.52
C LYS A 234 25.95 -2.66 9.27
N VAL A 235 24.74 -2.22 8.88
CA VAL A 235 24.09 -2.65 7.64
C VAL A 235 24.91 -2.24 6.41
N LEU A 236 25.36 -0.98 6.36
CA LEU A 236 26.19 -0.49 5.26
C LEU A 236 27.51 -1.25 5.15
N THR A 237 28.20 -1.47 6.28
CA THR A 237 29.45 -2.26 6.31
C THR A 237 29.21 -3.69 5.80
N MET A 238 28.13 -4.33 6.21
CA MET A 238 27.76 -5.66 5.73
C MET A 238 27.50 -5.65 4.22
N GLN A 239 26.78 -4.65 3.70
CA GLN A 239 26.48 -4.53 2.27
C GLN A 239 27.78 -4.31 1.46
N LEU A 240 28.65 -3.41 1.91
CA LEU A 240 29.95 -3.15 1.25
C LEU A 240 30.84 -4.39 1.26
N ASN A 241 30.95 -5.08 2.39
CA ASN A 241 31.73 -6.31 2.47
C ASN A 241 31.17 -7.41 1.55
N SER A 242 29.85 -7.53 1.48
CA SER A 242 29.19 -8.47 0.55
C SER A 242 29.54 -8.16 -0.90
N THR A 243 29.46 -6.87 -1.28
CA THR A 243 29.84 -6.44 -2.65
C THR A 243 31.32 -6.70 -2.92
N SER A 244 32.21 -6.39 -1.96
CA SER A 244 33.66 -6.66 -2.09
C SER A 244 33.98 -8.14 -2.30
N VAL A 245 33.30 -9.04 -1.57
CA VAL A 245 33.45 -10.49 -1.78
C VAL A 245 33.00 -10.91 -3.18
N MET A 246 31.87 -10.37 -3.64
CA MET A 246 31.39 -10.62 -5.00
C MET A 246 32.37 -10.10 -6.07
N ASP A 247 32.97 -8.94 -5.84
CA ASP A 247 33.98 -8.35 -6.74
C ASP A 247 35.25 -9.19 -6.81
N ILE A 248 35.73 -9.67 -5.66
CA ILE A 248 36.90 -10.56 -5.60
C ILE A 248 36.62 -11.86 -6.40
N VAL A 249 35.43 -12.46 -6.22
CA VAL A 249 35.05 -13.66 -6.96
C VAL A 249 34.91 -13.39 -8.47
N ALA A 250 34.26 -12.28 -8.83
CA ALA A 250 34.02 -11.92 -10.23
C ALA A 250 35.33 -11.62 -10.97
N TYR A 251 36.14 -10.70 -10.44
CA TYR A 251 37.39 -10.32 -11.08
C TYR A 251 38.48 -11.39 -10.93
N GLY A 252 38.49 -12.13 -9.82
CA GLY A 252 39.36 -13.29 -9.62
C GLY A 252 39.06 -14.41 -10.62
N GLY A 253 37.79 -14.74 -10.83
CA GLY A 253 37.35 -15.70 -11.85
C GLY A 253 37.71 -15.26 -13.27
N ALA A 254 37.50 -14.00 -13.59
CA ALA A 254 37.93 -13.42 -14.87
C ALA A 254 39.45 -13.50 -15.04
N ALA A 255 40.24 -13.14 -14.02
CA ALA A 255 41.70 -13.21 -14.07
C ALA A 255 42.23 -14.65 -14.30
N ILE A 256 41.61 -15.64 -13.64
CA ILE A 256 41.96 -17.06 -13.88
C ILE A 256 41.65 -17.44 -15.34
N GLY A 257 40.49 -17.07 -15.86
CA GLY A 257 40.13 -17.33 -17.27
C GLY A 257 41.08 -16.67 -18.26
N MET A 258 41.49 -15.42 -17.99
CA MET A 258 42.49 -14.70 -18.79
C MET A 258 43.86 -15.38 -18.74
N ALA A 259 44.34 -15.80 -17.58
CA ALA A 259 45.61 -16.50 -17.42
C ALA A 259 45.61 -17.83 -18.19
N VAL A 260 44.51 -18.57 -18.18
CA VAL A 260 44.36 -19.81 -18.96
C VAL A 260 44.37 -19.51 -20.47
N ALA A 261 43.67 -18.46 -20.92
CA ALA A 261 43.66 -18.05 -22.31
C ALA A 261 45.08 -17.70 -22.82
N VAL A 262 45.84 -16.92 -22.02
CA VAL A 262 47.24 -16.60 -22.34
C VAL A 262 48.10 -17.86 -22.35
N SER A 263 47.93 -18.80 -21.41
CA SER A 263 48.63 -20.09 -21.40
C SER A 263 48.35 -20.93 -22.65
N GLU A 264 47.08 -21.03 -23.10
CA GLU A 264 46.71 -21.75 -24.33
C GLU A 264 47.25 -21.05 -25.59
N PHE A 265 47.35 -19.73 -25.60
CA PHE A 265 48.01 -18.97 -26.67
C PHE A 265 49.51 -19.25 -26.72
N LEU A 266 50.21 -19.21 -25.62
CA LEU A 266 51.67 -19.52 -25.54
C LEU A 266 51.98 -20.96 -25.98
N LYS A 267 51.04 -21.89 -25.81
CA LYS A 267 51.13 -23.28 -26.28
C LYS A 267 50.82 -23.43 -27.78
N GLY A 268 50.38 -22.34 -28.44
CA GLY A 268 49.98 -22.37 -29.85
C GLY A 268 48.61 -23.02 -30.10
N ASN A 269 47.81 -23.23 -29.09
CA ASN A 269 46.49 -23.89 -29.20
C ASN A 269 45.40 -22.93 -29.71
N ILE A 270 45.58 -21.62 -29.54
CA ILE A 270 44.64 -20.58 -29.96
C ILE A 270 45.38 -19.44 -30.67
N SER A 271 44.69 -18.70 -31.54
CA SER A 271 45.24 -17.53 -32.22
C SER A 271 45.30 -16.32 -31.25
N ILE A 272 46.01 -15.28 -31.67
CA ILE A 272 46.10 -14.03 -30.93
C ILE A 272 44.73 -13.35 -30.81
N SER A 273 43.92 -13.38 -31.88
CA SER A 273 42.53 -12.91 -31.88
C SER A 273 41.68 -13.69 -30.88
N GLY A 274 41.82 -15.03 -30.86
CA GLY A 274 41.11 -15.88 -29.89
C GLY A 274 41.46 -15.55 -28.43
N ALA A 275 42.75 -15.37 -28.15
CA ALA A 275 43.19 -14.99 -26.80
C ALA A 275 42.64 -13.61 -26.40
N LEU A 276 42.70 -12.63 -27.28
CA LEU A 276 42.14 -11.30 -27.08
C LEU A 276 40.62 -11.32 -26.83
N CYS A 277 39.88 -12.12 -27.64
CA CYS A 277 38.44 -12.29 -27.41
C CYS A 277 38.11 -12.82 -26.01
N ILE A 278 38.84 -13.83 -25.53
CA ILE A 278 38.61 -14.38 -24.19
C ILE A 278 38.97 -13.37 -23.14
N VAL A 279 40.10 -12.66 -23.26
CA VAL A 279 40.54 -11.63 -22.31
C VAL A 279 39.51 -10.50 -22.20
N LEU A 280 39.04 -9.97 -23.34
CA LEU A 280 38.10 -8.86 -23.36
C LEU A 280 36.69 -9.27 -22.91
N LEU A 281 36.27 -10.52 -23.10
CA LEU A 281 34.94 -11.01 -22.71
C LEU A 281 34.93 -11.74 -21.37
N ALA A 282 36.07 -12.00 -20.75
CA ALA A 282 36.14 -12.75 -19.49
C ALA A 282 35.30 -12.10 -18.37
N SER A 283 35.32 -10.79 -18.25
CA SER A 283 34.53 -10.06 -17.27
C SER A 283 33.01 -10.16 -17.50
N GLU A 284 32.58 -10.29 -18.77
CA GLU A 284 31.16 -10.38 -19.12
C GLU A 284 30.47 -11.67 -18.62
N PHE A 285 31.23 -12.71 -18.27
CA PHE A 285 30.69 -13.89 -17.58
C PHE A 285 30.18 -13.57 -16.19
N PHE A 286 30.79 -12.64 -15.51
CA PHE A 286 30.59 -12.35 -14.09
C PHE A 286 29.78 -11.08 -13.82
N LEU A 287 29.91 -10.05 -14.66
CA LEU A 287 29.24 -8.77 -14.49
C LEU A 287 27.72 -8.88 -14.33
N PRO A 288 26.98 -9.70 -15.09
CA PRO A 288 25.55 -9.86 -14.91
C PRO A 288 25.16 -10.38 -13.51
N LEU A 289 25.92 -11.34 -12.98
CA LEU A 289 25.68 -11.92 -11.65
C LEU A 289 26.09 -10.96 -10.52
N ARG A 290 27.18 -10.23 -10.72
CA ARG A 290 27.59 -9.17 -9.80
C ARG A 290 26.53 -8.08 -9.65
N LEU A 291 25.97 -7.62 -10.78
CA LEU A 291 24.86 -6.66 -10.79
C LEU A 291 23.60 -7.25 -10.13
N LEU A 292 23.30 -8.52 -10.36
CA LEU A 292 22.23 -9.23 -9.68
C LEU A 292 22.41 -9.19 -8.16
N GLY A 293 23.63 -9.40 -7.66
CA GLY A 293 23.96 -9.32 -6.24
C GLY A 293 23.73 -7.93 -5.66
N SER A 294 24.07 -6.88 -6.40
CA SER A 294 23.81 -5.49 -5.98
C SER A 294 22.31 -5.19 -5.93
N PHE A 295 21.54 -5.65 -6.91
CA PHE A 295 20.08 -5.48 -6.93
C PHE A 295 19.36 -6.34 -5.90
N PHE A 296 19.95 -7.44 -5.47
CA PHE A 296 19.35 -8.37 -4.51
C PHE A 296 19.05 -7.67 -3.16
N HIS A 297 19.98 -6.88 -2.64
CA HIS A 297 19.79 -6.17 -1.36
C HIS A 297 18.61 -5.18 -1.44
N ILE A 298 18.46 -4.49 -2.57
CA ILE A 298 17.35 -3.55 -2.78
C ILE A 298 16.04 -4.33 -3.00
N ALA A 299 16.08 -5.43 -3.74
CA ALA A 299 14.92 -6.26 -4.01
C ALA A 299 14.36 -6.95 -2.75
N MET A 300 15.18 -7.16 -1.71
CA MET A 300 14.70 -7.68 -0.42
C MET A 300 13.64 -6.78 0.21
N ASN A 301 13.78 -5.45 0.11
CA ASN A 301 12.78 -4.51 0.59
C ASN A 301 11.45 -4.69 -0.18
N GLY A 302 11.52 -4.85 -1.49
CA GLY A 302 10.35 -5.16 -2.32
C GLY A 302 9.70 -6.49 -1.97
N MET A 303 10.48 -7.52 -1.62
CA MET A 303 9.93 -8.80 -1.17
C MET A 303 9.21 -8.67 0.18
N ALA A 304 9.76 -7.92 1.13
CA ALA A 304 9.12 -7.64 2.41
C ALA A 304 7.83 -6.81 2.24
N ALA A 305 7.87 -5.78 1.38
CA ALA A 305 6.69 -5.00 1.03
C ALA A 305 5.60 -5.86 0.38
N SER A 306 5.99 -6.82 -0.48
CA SER A 306 5.07 -7.79 -1.08
C SER A 306 4.31 -8.61 -0.02
N ASP A 307 4.98 -9.04 1.05
CA ASP A 307 4.33 -9.81 2.11
C ASP A 307 3.28 -8.96 2.86
N LYS A 308 3.56 -7.68 3.11
CA LYS A 308 2.59 -6.74 3.67
C LYS A 308 1.40 -6.50 2.72
N ILE A 309 1.67 -6.30 1.43
CA ILE A 309 0.61 -6.14 0.42
C ILE A 309 -0.31 -7.36 0.40
N PHE A 310 0.26 -8.59 0.38
CA PHE A 310 -0.56 -9.79 0.39
C PHE A 310 -1.31 -9.99 1.69
N LYS A 311 -0.76 -9.61 2.83
CA LYS A 311 -1.48 -9.60 4.10
C LYS A 311 -2.77 -8.79 3.99
N ILE A 312 -2.72 -7.59 3.39
CA ILE A 312 -3.92 -6.76 3.15
C ILE A 312 -4.86 -7.40 2.13
N LEU A 313 -4.35 -7.91 1.01
CA LEU A 313 -5.18 -8.53 -0.04
C LEU A 313 -5.88 -9.82 0.42
N ASP A 314 -5.31 -10.52 1.39
CA ASP A 314 -5.83 -11.78 1.94
C ASP A 314 -6.77 -11.58 3.13
N LEU A 315 -6.97 -10.34 3.60
CA LEU A 315 -7.95 -10.08 4.65
C LEU A 315 -9.33 -10.68 4.29
N PRO A 316 -10.02 -11.32 5.22
CA PRO A 316 -11.32 -11.90 4.94
C PRO A 316 -12.32 -10.80 4.54
N GLU A 317 -12.99 -10.99 3.41
CA GLU A 317 -14.05 -10.08 2.97
C GLU A 317 -15.31 -10.36 3.78
N PRO A 318 -16.01 -9.30 4.25
CA PRO A 318 -17.26 -9.49 4.96
C PRO A 318 -18.27 -10.21 4.06
N GLN A 319 -18.94 -11.21 4.62
CA GLN A 319 -20.05 -11.83 3.92
C GLN A 319 -21.21 -10.84 3.89
N THR A 320 -21.68 -10.47 2.71
CA THR A 320 -22.85 -9.64 2.49
C THR A 320 -24.01 -10.53 2.05
N GLY A 321 -25.18 -10.29 2.61
CA GLY A 321 -26.40 -10.94 2.15
C GLY A 321 -26.85 -10.42 0.78
N GLU A 322 -27.89 -11.04 0.24
CA GLU A 322 -28.50 -10.63 -1.03
C GLU A 322 -29.94 -10.11 -0.85
N LYS A 323 -30.50 -10.20 0.36
CA LYS A 323 -31.87 -9.79 0.63
C LYS A 323 -32.02 -8.27 0.67
N ILE A 324 -33.14 -7.81 0.13
CA ILE A 324 -33.56 -6.41 0.13
C ILE A 324 -34.49 -6.19 1.32
N LEU A 325 -34.39 -5.05 1.97
CA LEU A 325 -35.29 -4.64 3.04
C LEU A 325 -36.64 -4.21 2.47
N PRO A 326 -37.74 -4.39 3.19
CA PRO A 326 -39.03 -3.87 2.76
C PRO A 326 -39.05 -2.34 2.75
N ASP A 327 -39.86 -1.77 1.84
CA ASP A 327 -40.05 -0.32 1.79
C ASP A 327 -40.90 0.17 3.00
N GLY A 328 -40.67 1.41 3.44
CA GLY A 328 -41.39 2.04 4.54
C GLY A 328 -40.64 2.06 5.85
N SER A 329 -41.35 2.25 6.96
CA SER A 329 -40.74 2.27 8.30
C SER A 329 -40.30 0.87 8.71
N LEU A 330 -39.09 0.75 9.22
CA LEU A 330 -38.46 -0.53 9.59
C LEU A 330 -38.31 -0.65 11.09
N ASP A 331 -38.69 -1.81 11.63
CA ASP A 331 -38.38 -2.19 13.01
C ASP A 331 -36.98 -2.80 13.10
N ILE A 332 -36.37 -2.73 14.28
CA ILE A 332 -35.09 -3.36 14.56
C ILE A 332 -35.21 -4.20 15.82
N SER A 333 -34.83 -5.47 15.76
CA SER A 333 -34.87 -6.38 16.89
C SER A 333 -33.51 -7.04 17.13
N PHE A 334 -33.06 -6.99 18.37
CA PHE A 334 -31.90 -7.70 18.90
C PHE A 334 -32.38 -8.79 19.84
N LYS A 335 -31.90 -10.02 19.68
CA LYS A 335 -32.19 -11.16 20.55
C LYS A 335 -30.90 -11.84 20.97
N ASN A 336 -30.61 -11.73 22.28
CA ASN A 336 -29.44 -12.33 22.90
C ASN A 336 -28.13 -12.03 22.15
N VAL A 337 -27.87 -10.75 21.86
CA VAL A 337 -26.72 -10.34 21.05
C VAL A 337 -25.50 -10.13 21.90
N HIS A 338 -24.42 -10.79 21.52
CA HIS A 338 -23.09 -10.67 22.14
C HIS A 338 -22.11 -10.11 21.13
N PHE A 339 -21.17 -9.28 21.60
CA PHE A 339 -20.11 -8.71 20.77
C PHE A 339 -18.85 -8.38 21.57
N ALA A 340 -17.69 -8.68 20.98
CA ALA A 340 -16.37 -8.31 21.48
C ALA A 340 -15.51 -7.76 20.34
N TYR A 341 -14.68 -6.74 20.61
CA TYR A 341 -13.66 -6.28 19.67
C TYR A 341 -12.40 -7.17 19.70
N GLU A 342 -12.10 -7.73 20.86
CA GLU A 342 -11.00 -8.67 21.11
C GLU A 342 -11.57 -9.89 21.85
N GLU A 343 -10.98 -11.06 21.64
CA GLU A 343 -11.50 -12.34 22.18
C GLU A 343 -11.69 -12.32 23.71
N ASP A 344 -10.86 -11.56 24.43
CA ASP A 344 -10.85 -11.54 25.89
C ASP A 344 -11.76 -10.46 26.52
N ARG A 345 -12.40 -9.59 25.72
CA ARG A 345 -13.20 -8.47 26.25
C ARG A 345 -14.55 -8.34 25.58
N GLU A 346 -15.55 -8.96 26.15
CA GLU A 346 -16.93 -8.83 25.70
C GLU A 346 -17.52 -7.45 26.08
N ILE A 347 -18.05 -6.75 25.07
CA ILE A 347 -18.64 -5.40 25.21
C ILE A 347 -20.16 -5.48 25.32
N LEU A 348 -20.81 -6.36 24.54
CA LEU A 348 -22.26 -6.59 24.61
C LEU A 348 -22.51 -8.01 25.10
N LYS A 349 -23.33 -8.15 26.12
CA LYS A 349 -23.53 -9.39 26.86
C LYS A 349 -25.01 -9.77 26.87
N GLY A 350 -25.49 -10.38 25.77
CA GLY A 350 -26.87 -10.85 25.68
C GLY A 350 -27.89 -9.74 25.53
N ILE A 351 -27.61 -8.74 24.68
CA ILE A 351 -28.50 -7.61 24.43
C ILE A 351 -29.82 -8.06 23.81
N ASN A 352 -30.93 -7.65 24.47
CA ASN A 352 -32.28 -7.72 23.94
C ASN A 352 -32.82 -6.30 23.78
N LEU A 353 -33.05 -5.86 22.57
CA LEU A 353 -33.47 -4.50 22.21
C LEU A 353 -34.49 -4.55 21.09
N TYR A 354 -35.56 -3.78 21.20
CA TYR A 354 -36.56 -3.66 20.15
C TYR A 354 -36.88 -2.19 19.87
N LEU A 355 -36.73 -1.80 18.60
CA LEU A 355 -37.11 -0.50 18.07
C LEU A 355 -38.34 -0.71 17.16
N PRO A 356 -39.55 -0.36 17.59
CA PRO A 356 -40.73 -0.42 16.75
C PRO A 356 -40.59 0.46 15.49
N ALA A 357 -41.19 0.05 14.38
CA ALA A 357 -41.19 0.85 13.17
C ALA A 357 -41.87 2.21 13.40
N GLY A 358 -41.19 3.30 13.01
CA GLY A 358 -41.69 4.66 13.18
C GLY A 358 -41.67 5.19 14.64
N SER A 359 -40.91 4.55 15.54
CA SER A 359 -40.78 4.97 16.93
C SER A 359 -39.50 5.80 17.17
N PHE A 360 -39.56 6.59 18.24
CA PHE A 360 -38.41 7.32 18.78
C PHE A 360 -37.87 6.61 20.02
N VAL A 361 -36.76 5.91 19.86
CA VAL A 361 -36.13 5.14 20.94
C VAL A 361 -34.82 5.78 21.34
N SER A 362 -34.60 5.90 22.65
CA SER A 362 -33.36 6.41 23.22
C SER A 362 -32.57 5.33 23.95
N LEU A 363 -31.25 5.34 23.75
CA LEU A 363 -30.30 4.48 24.44
C LEU A 363 -29.39 5.34 25.32
N VAL A 364 -29.45 5.19 26.64
CA VAL A 364 -28.67 5.93 27.63
C VAL A 364 -27.76 5.00 28.41
N GLY A 365 -26.74 5.54 29.04
CA GLY A 365 -25.79 4.79 29.88
C GLY A 365 -24.43 5.48 29.97
N GLU A 366 -23.55 4.94 30.81
CA GLU A 366 -22.20 5.47 31.01
C GLU A 366 -21.34 5.41 29.74
N SER A 367 -20.29 6.25 29.67
CA SER A 367 -19.34 6.20 28.57
C SER A 367 -18.63 4.83 28.56
N GLY A 368 -18.50 4.25 27.38
CA GLY A 368 -17.82 2.95 27.18
C GLY A 368 -18.68 1.70 27.44
N CYS A 369 -19.97 1.83 27.84
CA CYS A 369 -20.83 0.68 28.10
C CYS A 369 -21.33 -0.09 26.83
N GLY A 370 -21.03 0.39 25.59
CA GLY A 370 -21.39 -0.32 24.35
C GLY A 370 -22.45 0.36 23.49
N LYS A 371 -22.92 1.58 23.79
CA LYS A 371 -23.95 2.30 23.00
C LYS A 371 -23.56 2.48 21.54
N SER A 372 -22.39 3.05 21.28
CA SER A 372 -21.88 3.26 19.92
C SER A 372 -21.54 1.94 19.21
N THR A 373 -21.32 0.86 19.96
CA THR A 373 -21.17 -0.49 19.42
C THR A 373 -22.48 -0.99 18.83
N ILE A 374 -23.61 -0.79 19.51
CA ILE A 374 -24.95 -1.11 19.01
C ILE A 374 -25.23 -0.36 17.71
N ALA A 375 -24.97 0.97 17.68
CA ALA A 375 -25.11 1.79 16.48
C ALA A 375 -24.20 1.28 15.34
N GLY A 376 -22.97 0.89 15.66
CA GLY A 376 -22.01 0.32 14.73
C GLY A 376 -22.47 -1.02 14.14
N ILE A 377 -23.12 -1.86 14.93
CA ILE A 377 -23.66 -3.15 14.46
C ILE A 377 -24.85 -2.92 13.53
N ILE A 378 -25.83 -2.07 13.90
CA ILE A 378 -27.00 -1.78 13.06
C ILE A 378 -26.56 -1.23 11.70
N SER A 379 -25.53 -0.39 11.67
CA SER A 379 -24.97 0.18 10.42
C SER A 379 -23.97 -0.74 9.71
N ALA A 380 -23.85 -2.01 10.10
CA ALA A 380 -22.89 -3.02 9.61
C ALA A 380 -21.42 -2.56 9.62
N LYS A 381 -21.09 -1.56 10.45
CA LYS A 381 -19.71 -1.14 10.67
C LYS A 381 -18.98 -2.16 11.55
N ASN A 382 -19.64 -2.64 12.62
CA ASN A 382 -19.14 -3.68 13.50
C ASN A 382 -19.78 -5.01 13.11
N ARG A 383 -18.99 -6.03 12.86
CA ARG A 383 -19.42 -7.36 12.44
C ARG A 383 -18.88 -8.40 13.43
N GLY A 384 -19.27 -9.66 13.30
CA GLY A 384 -18.78 -10.72 14.19
C GLY A 384 -19.55 -10.86 15.51
N PHE A 385 -20.75 -10.27 15.62
CA PHE A 385 -21.67 -10.51 16.74
C PHE A 385 -22.25 -11.93 16.68
N THR A 386 -22.67 -12.46 17.82
CA THR A 386 -23.49 -13.67 17.95
C THR A 386 -24.89 -13.30 18.42
N GLY A 387 -25.86 -14.19 18.30
CA GLY A 387 -27.27 -13.89 18.51
C GLY A 387 -27.98 -13.52 17.22
N GLU A 388 -29.20 -12.99 17.32
CA GLU A 388 -30.04 -12.64 16.18
C GLU A 388 -30.32 -11.14 16.13
N ILE A 389 -30.11 -10.51 14.95
CA ILE A 389 -30.50 -9.13 14.69
C ILE A 389 -31.32 -9.11 13.41
N THR A 390 -32.51 -8.50 13.46
CA THR A 390 -33.38 -8.33 12.29
C THR A 390 -33.71 -6.85 12.07
N ILE A 391 -33.83 -6.46 10.80
CA ILE A 391 -34.29 -5.13 10.37
C ILE A 391 -35.45 -5.37 9.40
N GLY A 392 -36.64 -4.85 9.71
CA GLY A 392 -37.84 -5.11 8.91
C GLY A 392 -38.15 -6.61 8.80
N GLY A 393 -37.86 -7.40 9.84
CA GLY A 393 -38.04 -8.86 9.85
C GLY A 393 -36.96 -9.64 9.08
N VAL A 394 -35.98 -8.97 8.43
CA VAL A 394 -34.91 -9.63 7.68
C VAL A 394 -33.66 -9.73 8.55
N PRO A 395 -33.03 -10.92 8.74
CA PRO A 395 -31.79 -11.04 9.47
C PRO A 395 -30.68 -10.16 8.87
N LEU A 396 -29.99 -9.37 9.70
CA LEU A 396 -28.99 -8.40 9.29
C LEU A 396 -27.85 -9.04 8.46
N SER A 397 -27.46 -10.27 8.79
CA SER A 397 -26.45 -11.04 8.06
C SER A 397 -26.87 -11.39 6.62
N GLN A 398 -28.15 -11.35 6.31
CA GLN A 398 -28.71 -11.68 4.99
C GLN A 398 -29.06 -10.43 4.17
N VAL A 399 -28.98 -9.23 4.75
CA VAL A 399 -29.30 -7.97 4.07
C VAL A 399 -28.13 -7.58 3.15
N LYS A 400 -28.47 -7.15 1.93
CA LYS A 400 -27.50 -6.61 0.98
C LYS A 400 -26.97 -5.27 1.51
N GLU A 401 -25.64 -5.11 1.59
CA GLU A 401 -25.00 -3.94 2.18
C GLU A 401 -25.45 -2.61 1.55
N THR A 402 -25.53 -2.57 0.23
CA THR A 402 -25.99 -1.36 -0.50
C THR A 402 -27.42 -0.96 -0.14
N ASP A 403 -28.27 -1.95 0.17
CA ASP A 403 -29.64 -1.73 0.54
C ASP A 403 -29.76 -1.32 2.02
N LEU A 404 -28.97 -1.95 2.90
CA LEU A 404 -28.83 -1.50 4.28
C LEU A 404 -28.42 -0.04 4.38
N MET A 405 -27.37 0.35 3.62
CA MET A 405 -26.89 1.72 3.58
C MET A 405 -27.89 2.72 3.00
N ARG A 406 -28.86 2.25 2.19
CA ARG A 406 -29.98 3.06 1.70
C ARG A 406 -31.00 3.34 2.80
N HIS A 407 -31.30 2.35 3.65
CA HIS A 407 -32.38 2.43 4.63
C HIS A 407 -31.92 2.88 6.01
N VAL A 408 -30.64 2.74 6.34
CA VAL A 408 -30.09 3.09 7.67
C VAL A 408 -29.03 4.17 7.52
N VAL A 409 -29.19 5.28 8.26
CA VAL A 409 -28.20 6.37 8.33
C VAL A 409 -27.72 6.52 9.76
N LEU A 410 -26.39 6.58 9.93
CA LEU A 410 -25.72 6.85 11.20
C LEU A 410 -25.08 8.24 11.17
N VAL A 411 -25.51 9.12 12.07
CA VAL A 411 -24.93 10.44 12.31
C VAL A 411 -24.21 10.43 13.66
N ARG A 412 -22.92 10.71 13.64
CA ARG A 412 -22.05 10.78 14.83
C ARG A 412 -21.70 12.21 15.18
N HIS A 413 -21.24 12.46 16.39
CA HIS A 413 -20.74 13.78 16.82
C HIS A 413 -19.56 14.29 15.97
N ASN A 414 -18.76 13.39 15.36
CA ASN A 414 -17.63 13.70 14.49
C ASN A 414 -17.84 13.22 13.06
N SER A 415 -19.05 13.41 12.53
CA SER A 415 -19.35 13.05 11.14
C SER A 415 -18.42 13.76 10.17
N TYR A 416 -17.79 12.99 9.27
CA TYR A 416 -16.76 13.51 8.36
C TYR A 416 -17.38 14.37 7.25
N LEU A 417 -16.85 15.58 7.10
CA LEU A 417 -17.14 16.49 5.98
C LEU A 417 -15.91 16.57 5.07
N PHE A 418 -16.13 16.41 3.78
CA PHE A 418 -15.06 16.42 2.80
C PHE A 418 -14.70 17.84 2.38
N LYS A 419 -13.42 18.05 2.07
CA LYS A 419 -12.96 19.26 1.40
C LYS A 419 -13.67 19.40 0.04
N GLY A 420 -14.19 20.59 -0.25
CA GLY A 420 -14.97 20.86 -1.46
C GLY A 420 -16.01 21.92 -1.18
N THR A 421 -17.19 21.85 -1.81
CA THR A 421 -18.31 22.75 -1.55
C THR A 421 -19.36 22.11 -0.65
N VAL A 422 -20.26 22.92 -0.08
CA VAL A 422 -21.44 22.44 0.64
C VAL A 422 -22.30 21.58 -0.29
N GLU A 423 -22.49 22.00 -1.53
CA GLU A 423 -23.23 21.24 -2.55
C GLU A 423 -22.63 19.86 -2.78
N GLU A 424 -21.31 19.77 -2.98
CA GLU A 424 -20.62 18.47 -3.18
C GLU A 424 -20.82 17.54 -1.98
N ASN A 425 -20.77 18.05 -0.75
CA ASN A 425 -21.02 17.28 0.45
C ASN A 425 -22.47 16.78 0.57
N LEU A 426 -23.46 17.59 0.17
CA LEU A 426 -24.86 17.19 0.16
C LEU A 426 -25.15 16.16 -0.94
N ARG A 427 -24.61 16.35 -2.14
CA ARG A 427 -24.77 15.42 -3.28
C ARG A 427 -24.21 14.03 -3.02
N MET A 428 -23.33 13.84 -2.02
CA MET A 428 -22.91 12.49 -1.59
C MET A 428 -24.08 11.65 -1.07
N ALA A 429 -25.09 12.28 -0.46
CA ALA A 429 -26.28 11.59 0.01
C ALA A 429 -27.29 11.32 -1.11
N LYS A 430 -27.47 12.27 -2.01
CA LYS A 430 -28.38 12.22 -3.15
C LYS A 430 -27.77 12.94 -4.36
N PRO A 431 -27.11 12.20 -5.30
CA PRO A 431 -26.38 12.78 -6.43
C PRO A 431 -27.23 13.68 -7.35
N ASP A 432 -28.50 13.34 -7.49
CA ASP A 432 -29.50 14.03 -8.32
C ASP A 432 -30.34 15.07 -7.54
N ALA A 433 -29.92 15.42 -6.31
CA ALA A 433 -30.60 16.42 -5.50
C ALA A 433 -30.69 17.77 -6.23
N THR A 434 -31.87 18.35 -6.23
CA THR A 434 -32.10 19.68 -6.75
C THR A 434 -31.62 20.75 -5.77
N GLU A 435 -31.35 21.95 -6.28
CA GLU A 435 -30.97 23.09 -5.44
C GLU A 435 -32.04 23.40 -4.37
N ALA A 436 -33.33 23.24 -4.74
CA ALA A 436 -34.44 23.45 -3.83
C ALA A 436 -34.44 22.46 -2.66
N GLU A 437 -34.24 21.16 -2.93
CA GLU A 437 -34.14 20.12 -1.89
C GLU A 437 -32.97 20.38 -0.96
N MET A 438 -31.80 20.76 -1.51
CA MET A 438 -30.62 21.07 -0.69
C MET A 438 -30.85 22.28 0.19
N LYS A 439 -31.51 23.36 -0.32
CA LYS A 439 -31.86 24.53 0.48
C LYS A 439 -32.87 24.19 1.58
N GLU A 440 -33.86 23.35 1.26
CA GLU A 440 -34.88 22.92 2.23
C GLU A 440 -34.26 22.19 3.43
N VAL A 441 -33.36 21.25 3.20
CA VAL A 441 -32.71 20.53 4.31
C VAL A 441 -31.75 21.43 5.10
N LEU A 442 -31.09 22.40 4.44
CA LEU A 442 -30.25 23.39 5.12
C LEU A 442 -31.10 24.38 5.96
N GLU A 443 -32.31 24.72 5.52
CA GLU A 443 -33.26 25.53 6.29
C GLU A 443 -33.75 24.77 7.52
N LYS A 444 -34.15 23.50 7.37
CA LYS A 444 -34.55 22.61 8.48
C LYS A 444 -33.52 22.57 9.62
N VAL A 445 -32.25 22.57 9.30
CA VAL A 445 -31.17 22.58 10.30
C VAL A 445 -30.69 23.99 10.66
N ASN A 446 -31.40 25.04 10.28
CA ASN A 446 -31.05 26.45 10.50
C ASN A 446 -29.60 26.81 10.12
N LEU A 447 -29.16 26.32 8.94
CA LEU A 447 -27.82 26.59 8.42
C LEU A 447 -27.85 27.45 7.14
N LEU A 448 -28.99 27.49 6.44
CA LEU A 448 -29.12 28.19 5.17
C LEU A 448 -28.82 29.69 5.27
N GLY A 449 -29.34 30.37 6.32
CA GLY A 449 -29.09 31.80 6.53
C GLY A 449 -27.61 32.14 6.69
N PHE A 450 -26.87 31.33 7.46
CA PHE A 450 -25.43 31.47 7.60
C PHE A 450 -24.73 31.28 6.26
N LEU A 451 -25.05 30.22 5.52
CA LEU A 451 -24.41 29.94 4.23
C LEU A 451 -24.69 31.02 3.18
N GLN A 452 -25.87 31.66 3.23
CA GLN A 452 -26.21 32.80 2.35
C GLN A 452 -25.34 34.05 2.62
N THR A 453 -24.81 34.21 3.83
CA THR A 453 -23.82 35.27 4.11
C THR A 453 -22.43 34.99 3.56
N GLN A 454 -22.21 33.76 3.09
CA GLN A 454 -21.02 33.28 2.39
C GLN A 454 -21.36 33.13 0.88
N ASP A 455 -20.94 32.01 0.26
CA ASP A 455 -21.23 31.71 -1.16
C ASP A 455 -22.42 30.72 -1.32
N GLY A 456 -23.33 30.61 -0.35
CA GLY A 456 -24.46 29.69 -0.36
C GLY A 456 -24.02 28.21 -0.47
N LEU A 457 -24.58 27.46 -1.43
CA LEU A 457 -24.21 26.09 -1.71
C LEU A 457 -22.77 25.95 -2.22
N GLN A 458 -22.18 27.00 -2.81
CA GLN A 458 -20.81 27.04 -3.30
C GLN A 458 -19.78 27.38 -2.20
N THR A 459 -20.23 27.59 -0.95
CA THR A 459 -19.33 27.81 0.19
C THR A 459 -18.31 26.70 0.27
N LYS A 460 -17.02 27.07 0.22
CA LYS A 460 -15.90 26.13 0.26
C LYS A 460 -15.63 25.64 1.67
N LEU A 461 -15.53 24.34 1.82
CA LEU A 461 -15.12 23.68 3.05
C LEU A 461 -13.63 23.33 2.96
N LEU A 462 -12.87 23.67 3.99
CA LEU A 462 -11.50 23.23 4.16
C LEU A 462 -11.47 21.74 4.58
N GLU A 463 -10.29 21.19 4.74
CA GLU A 463 -10.13 19.82 5.23
C GLU A 463 -10.86 19.65 6.58
N LYS A 464 -11.70 18.59 6.68
CA LYS A 464 -12.59 18.33 7.83
C LYS A 464 -13.52 19.50 8.17
N ALA A 465 -13.81 20.37 7.20
CA ALA A 465 -14.59 21.59 7.39
C ALA A 465 -14.07 22.51 8.51
N GLY A 466 -12.74 22.61 8.66
CA GLY A 466 -12.09 23.38 9.72
C GLY A 466 -12.38 24.88 9.73
N ASN A 467 -13.09 25.40 8.74
CA ASN A 467 -13.59 26.76 8.66
C ASN A 467 -15.04 26.93 9.17
N LEU A 468 -15.69 25.85 9.62
CA LEU A 468 -17.00 25.89 10.25
C LEU A 468 -16.87 25.66 11.76
N SER A 469 -17.81 26.16 12.55
CA SER A 469 -17.92 25.80 13.97
C SER A 469 -18.37 24.35 14.15
N GLY A 470 -18.13 23.74 15.31
CA GLY A 470 -18.57 22.38 15.61
C GLY A 470 -20.07 22.18 15.39
N GLY A 471 -20.91 23.12 15.86
CA GLY A 471 -22.35 23.09 15.63
C GLY A 471 -22.75 23.24 14.16
N GLN A 472 -22.05 24.07 13.38
CA GLN A 472 -22.27 24.19 11.92
C GLN A 472 -21.89 22.92 11.18
N CYS A 473 -20.74 22.29 11.53
CA CYS A 473 -20.34 21.00 10.98
C CYS A 473 -21.39 19.93 11.23
N GLN A 474 -21.90 19.87 12.46
CA GLN A 474 -22.88 18.86 12.86
C GLN A 474 -24.22 19.08 12.15
N ARG A 475 -24.70 20.34 12.07
CA ARG A 475 -25.91 20.68 11.31
C ARG A 475 -25.79 20.36 9.83
N LEU A 476 -24.64 20.59 9.21
CA LEU A 476 -24.41 20.19 7.80
C LEU A 476 -24.41 18.66 7.64
N ALA A 477 -23.84 17.92 8.58
CA ALA A 477 -23.87 16.46 8.57
C ALA A 477 -25.31 15.90 8.70
N ILE A 478 -26.14 16.54 9.56
CA ILE A 478 -27.56 16.20 9.71
C ILE A 478 -28.33 16.56 8.43
N ALA A 479 -28.10 17.75 7.82
CA ALA A 479 -28.71 18.13 6.55
C ALA A 479 -28.43 17.10 5.46
N ARG A 480 -27.19 16.62 5.38
CA ARG A 480 -26.80 15.54 4.45
C ARG A 480 -27.54 14.24 4.76
N ALA A 481 -27.73 13.88 6.03
CA ALA A 481 -28.49 12.70 6.42
C ALA A 481 -29.98 12.83 6.05
N LEU A 482 -30.60 14.01 6.30
CA LEU A 482 -32.01 14.28 5.95
C LEU A 482 -32.24 14.19 4.43
N LEU A 483 -31.31 14.71 3.63
CA LEU A 483 -31.41 14.68 2.16
C LEU A 483 -31.44 13.25 1.59
N ARG A 484 -30.87 12.26 2.33
CA ARG A 484 -30.90 10.85 1.94
C ARG A 484 -32.28 10.21 2.08
N ASP A 485 -33.14 10.71 2.95
CA ASP A 485 -34.48 10.24 3.22
C ASP A 485 -34.58 8.74 3.56
N SER A 486 -33.77 8.29 4.53
CA SER A 486 -33.72 6.89 4.95
C SER A 486 -34.91 6.51 5.86
N ALA A 487 -35.15 5.20 6.03
CA ALA A 487 -36.20 4.67 6.89
C ALA A 487 -35.82 4.71 8.40
N VAL A 488 -34.53 4.52 8.68
CA VAL A 488 -33.97 4.46 10.03
C VAL A 488 -32.86 5.48 10.18
N TYR A 489 -32.89 6.25 11.26
CA TYR A 489 -31.87 7.21 11.63
C TYR A 489 -31.28 6.86 12.99
N ILE A 490 -29.97 6.83 13.09
CA ILE A 490 -29.23 6.60 14.32
C ILE A 490 -28.41 7.86 14.60
N PHE A 491 -28.67 8.51 15.71
CA PHE A 491 -27.92 9.67 16.18
C PHE A 491 -27.04 9.25 17.37
N ASP A 492 -25.73 9.10 17.12
CA ASP A 492 -24.75 8.68 18.12
C ASP A 492 -24.03 9.92 18.66
N GLU A 493 -24.52 10.43 19.79
CA GLU A 493 -24.05 11.65 20.45
C GLU A 493 -24.01 12.86 19.48
N ALA A 494 -24.95 12.93 18.55
CA ALA A 494 -24.96 13.92 17.47
C ALA A 494 -25.12 15.37 17.94
N ALA A 495 -25.56 15.61 19.15
CA ALA A 495 -25.67 16.93 19.78
C ALA A 495 -24.64 17.17 20.90
N SER A 496 -23.58 16.35 21.00
CA SER A 496 -22.54 16.49 22.00
C SER A 496 -21.45 17.47 21.58
N ASN A 497 -20.83 18.16 22.55
CA ASN A 497 -19.70 19.06 22.36
C ASN A 497 -19.99 20.30 21.46
N ILE A 498 -21.24 20.74 21.45
CA ILE A 498 -21.68 21.96 20.76
C ILE A 498 -22.34 22.90 21.76
N ASP A 499 -22.53 24.15 21.36
CA ASP A 499 -23.23 25.16 22.13
C ASP A 499 -24.72 24.80 22.32
N VAL A 500 -25.30 25.28 23.40
CA VAL A 500 -26.68 24.94 23.83
C VAL A 500 -27.70 25.29 22.74
N GLU A 501 -27.55 26.45 22.10
CA GLU A 501 -28.45 26.88 21.00
C GLU A 501 -28.42 25.91 19.82
N SER A 502 -27.24 25.48 19.39
CA SER A 502 -27.09 24.48 18.33
C SER A 502 -27.64 23.13 18.74
N GLU A 503 -27.52 22.73 20.01
CA GLU A 503 -28.08 21.49 20.53
C GLU A 503 -29.60 21.46 20.46
N GLU A 504 -30.26 22.54 20.95
CA GLU A 504 -31.71 22.67 20.88
C GLU A 504 -32.24 22.56 19.44
N LEU A 505 -31.64 23.29 18.51
CA LEU A 505 -31.98 23.21 17.10
C LEU A 505 -31.84 21.80 16.52
N ILE A 506 -30.79 21.08 16.87
CA ILE A 506 -30.58 19.71 16.41
C ILE A 506 -31.64 18.77 17.01
N MET A 507 -31.96 18.93 18.30
CA MET A 507 -32.98 18.12 18.95
C MET A 507 -34.38 18.35 18.36
N ASP A 508 -34.73 19.57 18.03
CA ASP A 508 -36.00 19.89 17.35
C ASP A 508 -36.10 19.17 16.00
N VAL A 509 -35.03 19.16 15.22
CA VAL A 509 -34.97 18.41 13.95
C VAL A 509 -35.14 16.91 14.17
N ILE A 510 -34.48 16.34 15.18
CA ILE A 510 -34.59 14.91 15.52
C ILE A 510 -36.03 14.57 15.95
N HIS A 511 -36.67 15.40 16.79
CA HIS A 511 -38.06 15.20 17.21
C HIS A 511 -39.06 15.31 16.02
N GLN A 512 -38.84 16.22 15.08
CA GLN A 512 -39.66 16.31 13.88
C GLN A 512 -39.51 15.06 13.00
N LEU A 513 -38.26 14.58 12.81
CA LEU A 513 -37.96 13.39 12.04
C LEU A 513 -38.59 12.13 12.66
N ALA A 514 -38.55 12.02 13.98
CA ALA A 514 -39.09 10.90 14.73
C ALA A 514 -40.62 10.70 14.59
N ARG A 515 -41.35 11.70 14.09
CA ARG A 515 -42.79 11.58 13.82
C ARG A 515 -43.11 10.68 12.60
N THR A 516 -42.14 10.46 11.73
CA THR A 516 -42.34 9.77 10.44
C THR A 516 -41.34 8.64 10.17
N LYS A 517 -40.25 8.59 10.90
CA LYS A 517 -39.13 7.65 10.71
C LYS A 517 -38.81 6.91 12.01
N THR A 518 -38.17 5.77 11.90
CA THR A 518 -37.61 5.07 13.07
C THR A 518 -36.32 5.77 13.49
N VAL A 519 -36.25 6.22 14.72
CA VAL A 519 -35.10 6.98 15.26
C VAL A 519 -34.53 6.29 16.48
N LEU A 520 -33.21 6.05 16.46
CA LEU A 520 -32.42 5.67 17.63
C LEU A 520 -31.55 6.86 18.04
N LEU A 521 -31.79 7.41 19.22
CA LEU A 521 -30.95 8.45 19.81
C LEU A 521 -30.06 7.87 20.91
N ILE A 522 -28.76 8.01 20.75
CA ILE A 522 -27.78 7.72 21.80
C ILE A 522 -27.36 9.04 22.42
N SER A 523 -27.65 9.22 23.72
CA SER A 523 -27.30 10.41 24.45
C SER A 523 -26.93 10.08 25.90
N HIS A 524 -26.05 10.88 26.47
CA HIS A 524 -25.76 10.87 27.89
C HIS A 524 -26.51 11.99 28.68
N ARG A 525 -27.23 12.86 27.95
CA ARG A 525 -28.02 13.95 28.54
C ARG A 525 -29.49 13.54 28.68
N LEU A 526 -29.99 13.55 29.91
CA LEU A 526 -31.38 13.16 30.21
C LEU A 526 -32.40 14.09 29.55
N ALA A 527 -32.10 15.39 29.40
CA ALA A 527 -32.98 16.34 28.74
C ALA A 527 -33.35 15.94 27.28
N ASN A 528 -32.42 15.30 26.56
CA ASN A 528 -32.61 14.94 25.16
C ASN A 528 -33.51 13.70 24.96
N VAL A 529 -33.77 12.91 26.02
CA VAL A 529 -34.49 11.63 25.93
C VAL A 529 -35.89 11.68 26.47
N VAL A 530 -36.32 12.80 27.07
CA VAL A 530 -37.65 12.95 27.75
C VAL A 530 -38.81 12.66 26.83
N ASN A 531 -38.70 12.97 25.54
CA ASN A 531 -39.76 12.78 24.53
C ASN A 531 -39.69 11.47 23.78
N SER A 532 -38.87 10.51 24.25
CA SER A 532 -38.74 9.20 23.58
C SER A 532 -39.91 8.29 23.94
N ASP A 533 -40.36 7.50 22.96
CA ASP A 533 -41.40 6.48 23.17
C ASP A 533 -40.91 5.37 24.09
N GLN A 534 -39.62 5.04 24.01
CA GLN A 534 -38.93 4.05 24.83
C GLN A 534 -37.51 4.52 25.15
N ILE A 535 -37.07 4.24 26.38
CA ILE A 535 -35.73 4.54 26.87
C ILE A 535 -35.10 3.24 27.38
N TYR A 536 -33.98 2.85 26.83
CA TYR A 536 -33.19 1.72 27.30
C TYR A 536 -31.95 2.21 28.03
N PHE A 537 -31.70 1.64 29.19
CA PHE A 537 -30.50 1.93 29.97
C PHE A 537 -29.47 0.82 29.83
N LEU A 538 -28.33 1.15 29.20
CA LEU A 538 -27.22 0.21 29.00
C LEU A 538 -26.18 0.39 30.10
N LYS A 539 -25.88 -0.68 30.84
CA LYS A 539 -24.84 -0.71 31.86
C LYS A 539 -24.06 -2.01 31.80
N ASP A 540 -22.73 -1.91 31.81
CA ASP A 540 -21.78 -3.06 31.81
C ASP A 540 -22.01 -4.06 30.70
N GLY A 541 -22.51 -3.59 29.53
CA GLY A 541 -22.81 -4.41 28.37
C GLY A 541 -24.16 -5.12 28.39
N GLU A 542 -25.05 -4.79 29.32
CA GLU A 542 -26.41 -5.34 29.45
C GLU A 542 -27.45 -4.22 29.49
N ILE A 543 -28.65 -4.49 28.97
CA ILE A 543 -29.81 -3.60 29.17
C ILE A 543 -30.38 -3.87 30.54
N LYS A 544 -30.49 -2.82 31.34
CA LYS A 544 -31.16 -2.81 32.64
C LYS A 544 -32.53 -2.16 32.46
N GLU A 545 -33.53 -2.74 33.11
CA GLU A 545 -34.90 -2.18 33.14
C GLU A 545 -34.96 -0.85 33.92
#